data_1f160e07ec8597fa36a086897533ed44
#
_entry.id   1f160e07ec8597fa36a086897533ed44
#
_cell.length_a   1.000
_cell.length_b   1.000
_cell.length_c   1.000
_cell.angle_alpha   90.00
_cell.angle_beta   90.00
_cell.angle_gamma   90.00
#
_symmetry.space_group_name_H-M   'P 1'
#
loop_
_entity.id
_entity.type
_entity.pdbx_description
1 polymer ?
#
loop_
_entity_poly.entity_id
_entity_poly.type
_entity_poly.pdbx_seq_one_letter_code
_entity_poly.pdbx_strand_id
1 'polypeptide(L)'
;MPIAYPEILSLKNEGQKFSWDSKDTLIYALGVGMGGDPMNEDELPFVYEKDLKAVPTQAGVVAWGANAGPMGINFLMVVDGERKIEFHKPMGVQGEVVASSRVLGAWDKGPGKGAVISTETQLKDAKSGELLLTITGSTFARGDGGFGGPSDGQPEAHVVPTRAPDMSVDIATSPDQAIIYRLSGDRNPLHIDPAVAKMAGFPRPILHGMCTYGLTCRAVLQTYAGYDAAKFKSHEARFSSPVFPGETITVDLWKDDDVVSFEARIKARGVTVIKNGKTVLG
;
A
#
# COMPACT_ATOMS: atom_id res chain seq x y z
N MET A 1 -22.60 -13.45 5.50
CA MET A 1 -22.75 -13.64 6.97
C MET A 1 -22.01 -12.49 7.63
N PRO A 2 -22.47 -11.93 8.74
CA PRO A 2 -21.75 -10.88 9.47
C PRO A 2 -20.44 -11.43 10.05
N ILE A 3 -19.57 -10.51 10.50
CA ILE A 3 -18.33 -10.86 11.21
C ILE A 3 -18.69 -11.75 12.41
N ALA A 4 -18.09 -12.94 12.49
CA ALA A 4 -18.22 -13.84 13.65
C ALA A 4 -17.03 -13.64 14.58
N TYR A 5 -17.28 -13.23 15.83
CA TYR A 5 -16.26 -13.01 16.84
C TYR A 5 -16.47 -13.95 18.02
N PRO A 6 -15.43 -14.65 18.51
CA PRO A 6 -14.00 -14.49 18.19
C PRO A 6 -13.50 -15.33 16.99
N GLU A 7 -14.33 -16.05 16.28
CA GLU A 7 -13.96 -17.01 15.21
C GLU A 7 -13.11 -16.38 14.11
N ILE A 8 -13.36 -15.09 13.77
CA ILE A 8 -12.56 -14.35 12.77
C ILE A 8 -11.07 -14.39 13.08
N LEU A 9 -10.66 -14.43 14.36
CA LEU A 9 -9.26 -14.44 14.79
C LEU A 9 -8.55 -15.77 14.44
N SER A 10 -9.30 -16.82 14.16
CA SER A 10 -8.76 -18.12 13.73
C SER A 10 -8.56 -18.23 12.23
N LEU A 11 -9.05 -17.24 11.46
CA LEU A 11 -8.94 -17.27 10.00
C LEU A 11 -7.49 -17.21 9.56
N LYS A 12 -7.12 -18.19 8.76
CA LYS A 12 -5.81 -18.27 8.08
C LYS A 12 -5.95 -19.01 6.76
N ASN A 13 -5.08 -18.71 5.83
CA ASN A 13 -4.97 -19.39 4.55
C ASN A 13 -3.50 -19.50 4.19
N GLU A 14 -3.04 -20.72 3.96
CA GLU A 14 -1.63 -21.05 3.77
C GLU A 14 -1.41 -21.69 2.38
N GLY A 15 -0.20 -21.55 1.86
CA GLY A 15 0.20 -22.25 0.63
C GLY A 15 -0.33 -21.63 -0.66
N GLN A 16 -0.80 -20.39 -0.65
CA GLN A 16 -1.25 -19.68 -1.86
C GLN A 16 -0.04 -19.33 -2.72
N LYS A 17 -0.02 -19.77 -3.98
CA LYS A 17 1.13 -19.57 -4.90
C LYS A 17 0.91 -18.36 -5.80
N PHE A 18 1.94 -17.55 -5.94
CA PHE A 18 1.97 -16.39 -6.82
C PHE A 18 3.30 -16.29 -7.54
N SER A 19 3.29 -15.68 -8.71
CA SER A 19 4.49 -15.40 -9.49
C SER A 19 4.38 -14.02 -10.15
N TRP A 20 5.51 -13.41 -10.41
CA TRP A 20 5.62 -12.18 -11.20
C TRP A 20 6.85 -12.29 -12.11
N ASP A 21 6.81 -11.58 -13.22
CA ASP A 21 7.91 -11.47 -14.17
C ASP A 21 8.42 -10.03 -14.31
N SER A 22 9.42 -9.84 -15.16
CA SER A 22 10.00 -8.51 -15.41
C SER A 22 8.99 -7.53 -16.00
N LYS A 23 7.99 -8.00 -16.75
CA LYS A 23 6.92 -7.15 -17.30
C LYS A 23 6.02 -6.61 -16.18
N ASP A 24 5.68 -7.45 -15.18
CA ASP A 24 4.92 -7.01 -14.01
C ASP A 24 5.69 -5.93 -13.23
N THR A 25 7.02 -6.10 -13.13
CA THR A 25 7.91 -5.14 -12.48
C THR A 25 7.93 -3.80 -13.22
N LEU A 26 8.05 -3.81 -14.55
CA LEU A 26 7.96 -2.61 -15.38
C LEU A 26 6.60 -1.94 -15.28
N ILE A 27 5.50 -2.71 -15.35
CA ILE A 27 4.13 -2.19 -15.21
C ILE A 27 3.93 -1.51 -13.85
N TYR A 28 4.44 -2.13 -12.77
CA TYR A 28 4.34 -1.53 -11.44
C TYR A 28 5.10 -0.20 -11.35
N ALA A 29 6.33 -0.16 -11.85
CA ALA A 29 7.15 1.05 -11.87
C ALA A 29 6.46 2.19 -12.63
N LEU A 30 5.93 1.93 -13.83
CA LEU A 30 5.11 2.87 -14.59
C LEU A 30 3.84 3.27 -13.83
N GLY A 31 3.21 2.30 -13.15
CA GLY A 31 2.03 2.50 -12.32
C GLY A 31 2.23 3.46 -11.16
N VAL A 32 3.46 3.58 -10.63
CA VAL A 32 3.84 4.57 -9.61
C VAL A 32 4.62 5.75 -10.19
N GLY A 33 4.54 5.96 -11.51
CA GLY A 33 5.04 7.14 -12.21
C GLY A 33 6.55 7.19 -12.40
N MET A 34 7.29 6.07 -12.28
CA MET A 34 8.69 6.03 -12.67
C MET A 34 8.85 6.27 -14.17
N GLY A 35 9.95 6.92 -14.57
CA GLY A 35 10.23 7.24 -15.98
C GLY A 35 9.38 8.37 -16.54
N GLY A 36 8.69 9.14 -15.69
CA GLY A 36 7.90 10.30 -16.12
C GLY A 36 8.73 11.44 -16.69
N ASP A 37 10.00 11.55 -16.30
CA ASP A 37 10.99 12.42 -16.93
C ASP A 37 11.97 11.54 -17.72
N PRO A 38 11.94 11.63 -19.08
CA PRO A 38 12.80 10.80 -19.94
C PRO A 38 14.29 11.14 -19.80
N MET A 39 14.64 12.24 -19.15
CA MET A 39 16.02 12.65 -18.92
C MET A 39 16.53 12.25 -17.52
N ASN A 40 15.69 11.64 -16.69
CA ASN A 40 16.08 11.14 -15.37
C ASN A 40 16.73 9.74 -15.48
N GLU A 41 18.06 9.72 -15.60
CA GLU A 41 18.85 8.49 -15.70
C GLU A 41 18.74 7.59 -14.46
N ASP A 42 18.46 8.16 -13.28
CA ASP A 42 18.33 7.42 -12.02
C ASP A 42 17.06 6.56 -11.97
N GLU A 43 16.00 6.97 -12.68
CA GLU A 43 14.76 6.19 -12.81
C GLU A 43 14.82 5.15 -13.94
N LEU A 44 15.75 5.29 -14.89
CA LEU A 44 15.86 4.40 -16.06
C LEU A 44 15.95 2.90 -15.66
N PRO A 45 16.72 2.48 -14.62
CA PRO A 45 16.77 1.08 -14.20
C PRO A 45 15.45 0.50 -13.68
N PHE A 46 14.42 1.30 -13.44
CA PHE A 46 13.11 0.83 -13.01
C PHE A 46 12.13 0.63 -14.16
N VAL A 47 12.42 1.20 -15.34
CA VAL A 47 11.52 1.21 -16.52
C VAL A 47 12.17 0.67 -17.78
N TYR A 48 13.38 0.13 -17.67
CA TYR A 48 14.14 -0.43 -18.79
C TYR A 48 14.74 -1.79 -18.38
N GLU A 49 14.74 -2.77 -19.29
CA GLU A 49 15.13 -4.16 -19.02
C GLU A 49 16.62 -4.31 -18.65
N LYS A 50 17.47 -3.37 -19.09
CA LYS A 50 18.89 -3.40 -18.75
C LYS A 50 19.08 -3.00 -17.28
N ASP A 51 19.66 -3.91 -16.49
CA ASP A 51 19.92 -3.71 -15.07
C ASP A 51 18.64 -3.38 -14.25
N LEU A 52 17.51 -3.99 -14.69
CA LEU A 52 16.18 -3.73 -14.13
C LEU A 52 16.15 -3.87 -12.60
N LYS A 53 15.51 -2.91 -11.93
CA LYS A 53 15.28 -2.88 -10.48
C LYS A 53 13.79 -2.87 -10.17
N ALA A 54 13.42 -3.47 -9.07
CA ALA A 54 12.05 -3.41 -8.55
C ALA A 54 11.88 -2.23 -7.60
N VAL A 55 10.76 -1.51 -7.73
CA VAL A 55 10.35 -0.53 -6.70
C VAL A 55 9.96 -1.30 -5.44
N PRO A 56 10.45 -0.95 -4.23
CA PRO A 56 10.22 -1.75 -3.02
C PRO A 56 8.75 -2.09 -2.78
N THR A 57 7.85 -1.15 -2.97
CA THR A 57 6.41 -1.34 -2.72
C THR A 57 5.68 -2.21 -3.74
N GLN A 58 6.32 -2.66 -4.83
CA GLN A 58 5.81 -3.74 -5.68
C GLN A 58 5.53 -5.00 -4.85
N ALA A 59 6.29 -5.23 -3.77
CA ALA A 59 6.07 -6.28 -2.79
C ALA A 59 4.61 -6.37 -2.30
N GLY A 60 3.91 -5.24 -2.24
CA GLY A 60 2.51 -5.18 -1.81
C GLY A 60 1.51 -5.71 -2.83
N VAL A 61 1.92 -5.98 -4.07
CA VAL A 61 1.03 -6.40 -5.17
C VAL A 61 1.41 -7.73 -5.82
N VAL A 62 2.64 -8.24 -5.63
CA VAL A 62 3.08 -9.52 -6.26
C VAL A 62 2.24 -10.74 -5.85
N ALA A 63 1.60 -10.68 -4.68
CA ALA A 63 0.66 -11.67 -4.20
C ALA A 63 -0.75 -11.07 -4.07
N TRP A 64 -1.17 -10.28 -5.07
CA TRP A 64 -2.50 -9.69 -5.07
C TRP A 64 -3.59 -10.75 -4.99
N GLY A 65 -4.50 -10.61 -4.04
CA GLY A 65 -5.54 -11.60 -3.77
C GLY A 65 -5.20 -12.60 -2.66
N ALA A 66 -3.97 -12.62 -2.14
CA ALA A 66 -3.67 -13.36 -0.91
C ALA A 66 -4.56 -12.86 0.23
N ASN A 67 -5.21 -13.77 0.94
CA ASN A 67 -6.17 -13.42 1.98
C ASN A 67 -6.25 -14.52 3.04
N ALA A 68 -6.74 -14.17 4.22
CA ALA A 68 -6.92 -15.11 5.35
C ALA A 68 -8.20 -15.95 5.29
N GLY A 69 -9.05 -15.75 4.28
CA GLY A 69 -10.34 -16.41 4.14
C GLY A 69 -11.53 -15.44 4.27
N PRO A 70 -12.76 -15.95 4.28
CA PRO A 70 -13.96 -15.13 4.29
C PRO A 70 -14.17 -14.46 5.65
N MET A 71 -13.98 -13.15 5.74
CA MET A 71 -14.08 -12.36 7.00
C MET A 71 -15.51 -11.92 7.34
N GLY A 72 -16.49 -12.18 6.47
CA GLY A 72 -17.88 -11.76 6.72
C GLY A 72 -18.13 -10.25 6.60
N ILE A 73 -17.35 -9.55 5.76
CA ILE A 73 -17.45 -8.12 5.54
C ILE A 73 -18.15 -7.78 4.22
N ASN A 74 -18.75 -6.61 4.18
CA ASN A 74 -19.32 -6.06 2.95
C ASN A 74 -18.23 -5.32 2.15
N PHE A 75 -17.65 -5.99 1.16
CA PHE A 75 -16.57 -5.46 0.33
C PHE A 75 -16.91 -4.15 -0.40
N LEU A 76 -18.18 -3.82 -0.62
CA LEU A 76 -18.59 -2.54 -1.21
C LEU A 76 -18.42 -1.37 -0.24
N MET A 77 -18.30 -1.65 1.05
CA MET A 77 -18.17 -0.65 2.13
C MET A 77 -16.78 -0.63 2.74
N VAL A 78 -15.80 -1.25 2.08
CA VAL A 78 -14.42 -1.38 2.58
C VAL A 78 -13.54 -0.28 2.02
N VAL A 79 -12.65 0.23 2.88
CA VAL A 79 -11.52 1.09 2.49
C VAL A 79 -10.24 0.60 3.16
N ASP A 80 -9.09 0.80 2.51
CA ASP A 80 -7.79 0.55 3.13
C ASP A 80 -7.61 1.48 4.34
N GLY A 81 -7.14 0.93 5.46
CA GLY A 81 -6.80 1.67 6.67
C GLY A 81 -5.30 1.97 6.72
N GLU A 82 -4.50 0.93 6.86
CA GLU A 82 -3.05 1.01 6.99
C GLU A 82 -2.39 -0.10 6.16
N ARG A 83 -1.15 0.17 5.76
CA ARG A 83 -0.29 -0.81 5.08
C ARG A 83 1.13 -0.69 5.60
N LYS A 84 1.75 -1.84 5.93
CA LYS A 84 3.17 -1.96 6.26
C LYS A 84 3.76 -3.12 5.47
N ILE A 85 4.95 -2.92 4.91
CA ILE A 85 5.79 -3.96 4.32
C ILE A 85 7.10 -3.98 5.08
N GLU A 86 7.50 -5.17 5.57
CA GLU A 86 8.82 -5.43 6.15
C GLU A 86 9.60 -6.29 5.17
N PHE A 87 10.81 -5.85 4.83
CA PHE A 87 11.70 -6.50 3.88
C PHE A 87 12.74 -7.32 4.62
N HIS A 88 12.63 -8.64 4.60
CA HIS A 88 13.63 -9.56 5.18
C HIS A 88 14.73 -9.86 4.16
N LYS A 89 14.41 -9.80 2.88
CA LYS A 89 15.32 -9.93 1.74
C LYS A 89 14.91 -8.93 0.66
N PRO A 90 15.84 -8.46 -0.18
CA PRO A 90 15.51 -7.67 -1.36
C PRO A 90 14.56 -8.43 -2.29
N MET A 91 13.58 -7.73 -2.84
CA MET A 91 12.69 -8.31 -3.83
C MET A 91 13.36 -8.34 -5.20
N GLY A 92 13.31 -9.50 -5.88
CA GLY A 92 13.77 -9.63 -7.25
C GLY A 92 12.78 -9.00 -8.25
N VAL A 93 13.27 -8.79 -9.47
CA VAL A 93 12.47 -8.29 -10.60
C VAL A 93 11.51 -9.34 -11.18
N GLN A 94 11.67 -10.58 -10.78
CA GLN A 94 10.80 -11.73 -11.09
C GLN A 94 10.95 -12.78 -10.01
N GLY A 95 9.94 -13.61 -9.82
CA GLY A 95 10.01 -14.68 -8.82
C GLY A 95 8.71 -15.43 -8.63
N GLU A 96 8.77 -16.41 -7.73
CA GLU A 96 7.63 -17.19 -7.28
C GLU A 96 7.61 -17.22 -5.75
N VAL A 97 6.44 -17.00 -5.16
CA VAL A 97 6.27 -17.01 -3.71
C VAL A 97 5.12 -17.90 -3.27
N VAL A 98 5.22 -18.36 -2.03
CA VAL A 98 4.12 -18.98 -1.30
C VAL A 98 3.68 -17.99 -0.22
N ALA A 99 2.42 -17.57 -0.31
CA ALA A 99 1.79 -16.66 0.65
C ALA A 99 1.05 -17.44 1.72
N SER A 100 1.17 -16.96 2.96
CA SER A 100 0.38 -17.40 4.12
C SER A 100 -0.20 -16.19 4.79
N SER A 101 -1.53 -16.13 4.90
CA SER A 101 -2.27 -15.00 5.44
C SER A 101 -3.04 -15.39 6.69
N ARG A 102 -3.14 -14.45 7.67
CA ARG A 102 -3.94 -14.64 8.90
C ARG A 102 -4.56 -13.33 9.35
N VAL A 103 -5.63 -13.41 10.13
CA VAL A 103 -6.17 -12.26 10.85
C VAL A 103 -5.36 -12.06 12.13
N LEU A 104 -4.93 -10.82 12.39
CA LEU A 104 -4.22 -10.43 13.60
C LEU A 104 -5.17 -9.89 14.67
N GLY A 105 -6.24 -9.20 14.25
CA GLY A 105 -7.21 -8.60 15.16
C GLY A 105 -8.42 -8.06 14.42
N ALA A 106 -9.52 -7.92 15.17
CA ALA A 106 -10.76 -7.32 14.70
C ALA A 106 -11.34 -6.45 15.82
N TRP A 107 -11.60 -5.18 15.52
CA TRP A 107 -12.08 -4.17 16.46
C TRP A 107 -13.41 -3.61 16.03
N ASP A 108 -14.38 -3.71 16.95
CA ASP A 108 -15.75 -3.22 16.74
C ASP A 108 -15.86 -1.75 17.13
N LYS A 109 -16.20 -0.89 16.19
CA LYS A 109 -16.43 0.54 16.47
C LYS A 109 -17.86 0.84 16.89
N GLY A 110 -18.70 -0.21 16.96
CA GLY A 110 -20.10 -0.14 17.32
C GLY A 110 -21.04 -0.14 16.14
N PRO A 111 -22.34 -0.38 16.37
CA PRO A 111 -23.36 -0.40 15.33
C PRO A 111 -23.34 0.89 14.48
N GLY A 112 -23.27 0.72 13.16
CA GLY A 112 -23.21 1.83 12.19
C GLY A 112 -21.90 2.63 12.15
N LYS A 113 -20.88 2.23 12.96
CA LYS A 113 -19.56 2.91 13.01
C LYS A 113 -18.44 2.11 12.35
N GLY A 114 -18.75 0.89 11.90
CA GLY A 114 -17.81 0.03 11.19
C GLY A 114 -16.92 -0.83 12.07
N ALA A 115 -16.03 -1.55 11.42
CA ALA A 115 -15.05 -2.46 12.02
C ALA A 115 -13.66 -2.19 11.44
N VAL A 116 -12.61 -2.41 12.25
CA VAL A 116 -11.23 -2.47 11.77
C VAL A 116 -10.75 -3.90 11.84
N ILE A 117 -10.23 -4.45 10.74
CA ILE A 117 -9.68 -5.80 10.71
C ILE A 117 -8.22 -5.67 10.26
N SER A 118 -7.31 -6.21 11.07
CA SER A 118 -5.89 -6.28 10.73
C SER A 118 -5.52 -7.68 10.27
N THR A 119 -4.73 -7.75 9.22
CA THR A 119 -4.24 -9.00 8.62
C THR A 119 -2.73 -8.95 8.43
N GLU A 120 -2.11 -10.11 8.46
CA GLU A 120 -0.71 -10.32 8.09
C GLU A 120 -0.64 -11.31 6.94
N THR A 121 0.23 -11.04 5.98
CA THR A 121 0.60 -11.96 4.91
C THR A 121 2.11 -12.11 4.88
N GLN A 122 2.61 -13.30 5.03
CA GLN A 122 4.02 -13.66 4.85
C GLN A 122 4.23 -14.22 3.47
N LEU A 123 5.24 -13.72 2.75
CA LEU A 123 5.67 -14.21 1.45
C LEU A 123 7.01 -14.93 1.59
N LYS A 124 7.04 -16.21 1.28
CA LYS A 124 8.24 -17.03 1.26
C LYS A 124 8.61 -17.37 -0.19
N ASP A 125 9.90 -17.34 -0.49
CA ASP A 125 10.41 -17.85 -1.77
C ASP A 125 9.94 -19.28 -2.00
N ALA A 126 9.38 -19.56 -3.18
CA ALA A 126 8.76 -20.86 -3.45
C ALA A 126 9.79 -22.02 -3.55
N LYS A 127 11.07 -21.69 -3.81
CA LYS A 127 12.14 -22.70 -3.98
C LYS A 127 12.90 -22.93 -2.68
N SER A 128 13.36 -21.85 -2.04
CA SER A 128 14.19 -21.94 -0.83
C SER A 128 13.37 -22.03 0.46
N GLY A 129 12.12 -21.56 0.46
CA GLY A 129 11.28 -21.43 1.65
C GLY A 129 11.67 -20.26 2.56
N GLU A 130 12.67 -19.45 2.18
CA GLU A 130 13.10 -18.29 2.95
C GLU A 130 11.99 -17.21 3.00
N LEU A 131 11.82 -16.61 4.17
CA LEU A 131 10.90 -15.48 4.33
C LEU A 131 11.48 -14.25 3.63
N LEU A 132 10.77 -13.74 2.63
CA LEU A 132 11.16 -12.54 1.88
C LEU A 132 10.54 -11.29 2.48
N LEU A 133 9.24 -11.33 2.76
CA LEU A 133 8.43 -10.17 3.10
C LEU A 133 7.40 -10.53 4.17
N THR A 134 7.08 -9.55 5.04
CA THR A 134 5.89 -9.57 5.89
C THR A 134 5.06 -8.34 5.56
N ILE A 135 3.81 -8.53 5.17
CA ILE A 135 2.87 -7.47 4.82
C ILE A 135 1.79 -7.44 5.88
N THR A 136 1.68 -6.34 6.61
CA THR A 136 0.59 -6.10 7.55
C THR A 136 -0.31 -5.01 6.98
N GLY A 137 -1.61 -5.20 7.09
CA GLY A 137 -2.57 -4.21 6.66
C GLY A 137 -3.80 -4.18 7.55
N SER A 138 -4.46 -3.03 7.60
CA SER A 138 -5.78 -2.93 8.18
C SER A 138 -6.81 -2.52 7.14
N THR A 139 -8.01 -3.04 7.31
CA THR A 139 -9.18 -2.75 6.49
C THR A 139 -10.22 -2.11 7.38
N PHE A 140 -10.79 -0.98 6.93
CA PHE A 140 -11.94 -0.38 7.60
C PHE A 140 -13.22 -0.76 6.85
N ALA A 141 -13.99 -1.67 7.45
CA ALA A 141 -15.27 -2.16 6.96
C ALA A 141 -16.39 -1.29 7.54
N ARG A 142 -16.77 -0.24 6.81
CA ARG A 142 -17.66 0.84 7.28
C ARG A 142 -19.07 0.36 7.64
N GLY A 143 -19.53 -0.73 7.02
CA GLY A 143 -20.86 -1.29 7.21
C GLY A 143 -20.98 -2.37 8.31
N ASP A 144 -19.85 -2.83 8.88
CA ASP A 144 -19.80 -4.11 9.59
C ASP A 144 -19.51 -3.97 11.10
N GLY A 145 -19.88 -2.85 11.72
CA GLY A 145 -19.80 -2.66 13.17
C GLY A 145 -20.97 -3.30 13.92
N GLY A 146 -20.78 -3.56 15.23
CA GLY A 146 -21.79 -4.16 16.09
C GLY A 146 -21.69 -5.68 16.20
N PHE A 147 -20.52 -6.26 15.93
CA PHE A 147 -20.30 -7.71 16.02
C PHE A 147 -19.84 -8.19 17.40
N GLY A 148 -19.65 -7.27 18.37
CA GLY A 148 -19.35 -7.60 19.78
C GLY A 148 -17.86 -7.85 20.08
N GLY A 149 -16.96 -7.48 19.18
CA GLY A 149 -15.51 -7.49 19.43
C GLY A 149 -15.03 -6.31 20.30
N PRO A 150 -13.74 -6.27 20.69
CA PRO A 150 -13.16 -5.16 21.44
C PRO A 150 -13.20 -3.84 20.63
N SER A 151 -13.34 -2.72 21.33
CA SER A 151 -13.34 -1.38 20.68
C SER A 151 -11.95 -0.76 20.56
N ASP A 152 -11.01 -1.19 21.40
CA ASP A 152 -9.66 -0.67 21.61
C ASP A 152 -8.59 -1.78 21.54
N GLY A 153 -7.33 -1.41 21.80
CA GLY A 153 -6.18 -2.34 21.71
C GLY A 153 -5.61 -2.48 20.30
N GLN A 154 -5.90 -1.54 19.38
CA GLN A 154 -5.20 -1.46 18.11
C GLN A 154 -3.74 -1.05 18.34
N PRO A 155 -2.80 -1.50 17.47
CA PRO A 155 -1.43 -1.01 17.49
C PRO A 155 -1.38 0.52 17.40
N GLU A 156 -0.45 1.13 18.13
CA GLU A 156 -0.22 2.57 18.03
C GLU A 156 0.35 2.95 16.67
N ALA A 157 -0.22 4.01 16.08
CA ALA A 157 0.28 4.54 14.82
C ALA A 157 1.60 5.32 15.04
N HIS A 158 2.49 5.27 14.05
CA HIS A 158 3.68 6.11 14.05
C HIS A 158 3.31 7.59 14.14
N VAL A 159 4.06 8.35 14.93
CA VAL A 159 3.86 9.80 15.09
C VAL A 159 4.93 10.53 14.27
N VAL A 160 4.49 11.30 13.27
CA VAL A 160 5.43 12.14 12.50
C VAL A 160 5.87 13.34 13.32
N PRO A 161 7.11 13.87 13.11
CA PRO A 161 7.60 15.03 13.82
C PRO A 161 6.74 16.27 13.61
N THR A 162 6.63 17.13 14.62
CA THR A 162 5.88 18.41 14.55
C THR A 162 6.70 19.57 14.00
N ARG A 163 8.02 19.40 13.85
CA ARG A 163 8.91 20.39 13.20
C ARG A 163 8.60 20.51 11.71
N ALA A 164 9.08 21.56 11.06
CA ALA A 164 8.99 21.68 9.61
C ALA A 164 9.65 20.46 8.93
N PRO A 165 9.15 20.00 7.79
CA PRO A 165 9.77 18.89 7.06
C PRO A 165 11.18 19.28 6.60
N ASP A 166 12.08 18.31 6.62
CA ASP A 166 13.45 18.49 6.12
C ASP A 166 13.44 18.62 4.59
N MET A 167 12.48 17.97 3.93
CA MET A 167 12.29 18.01 2.49
C MET A 167 10.81 17.83 2.12
N SER A 168 10.40 18.45 1.03
CA SER A 168 9.08 18.24 0.40
C SER A 168 9.27 17.92 -1.06
N VAL A 169 8.62 16.85 -1.53
CA VAL A 169 8.69 16.39 -2.93
C VAL A 169 7.31 16.46 -3.56
N ASP A 170 7.18 17.17 -4.65
CA ASP A 170 5.97 17.21 -5.45
C ASP A 170 6.04 16.14 -6.55
N ILE A 171 5.09 15.22 -6.57
CA ILE A 171 4.97 14.16 -7.57
C ILE A 171 3.63 14.35 -8.28
N ALA A 172 3.70 14.75 -9.55
CA ALA A 172 2.51 14.83 -10.39
C ALA A 172 2.04 13.42 -10.78
N THR A 173 0.75 13.14 -10.62
CA THR A 173 0.13 11.94 -11.17
C THR A 173 -0.44 12.22 -12.55
N SER A 174 -0.36 11.25 -13.45
CA SER A 174 -0.95 11.34 -14.78
C SER A 174 -2.48 11.12 -14.70
N PRO A 175 -3.29 11.71 -15.62
CA PRO A 175 -4.73 11.45 -15.68
C PRO A 175 -5.10 9.98 -15.91
N ASP A 176 -4.21 9.19 -16.50
CA ASP A 176 -4.35 7.75 -16.76
C ASP A 176 -3.61 6.88 -15.72
N GLN A 177 -3.05 7.46 -14.66
CA GLN A 177 -2.29 6.76 -13.63
C GLN A 177 -3.04 5.53 -13.07
N ALA A 178 -4.31 5.67 -12.77
CA ALA A 178 -5.11 4.57 -12.25
C ALA A 178 -5.34 3.45 -13.29
N ILE A 179 -5.38 3.81 -14.59
CA ILE A 179 -5.56 2.85 -15.71
C ILE A 179 -4.31 1.98 -15.84
N ILE A 180 -3.12 2.55 -15.64
CA ILE A 180 -1.85 1.81 -15.66
C ILE A 180 -1.72 0.99 -14.37
N TYR A 181 -1.89 1.63 -13.20
CA TYR A 181 -1.68 0.98 -11.90
C TYR A 181 -2.56 -0.25 -11.69
N ARG A 182 -3.84 -0.23 -12.13
CA ARG A 182 -4.75 -1.37 -11.99
C ARG A 182 -4.24 -2.67 -12.63
N LEU A 183 -3.30 -2.58 -13.57
CA LEU A 183 -2.68 -3.75 -14.20
C LEU A 183 -1.77 -4.52 -13.24
N SER A 184 -1.37 -3.92 -12.12
CA SER A 184 -0.61 -4.56 -11.05
C SER A 184 -1.45 -5.43 -10.10
N GLY A 185 -2.76 -5.63 -10.39
CA GLY A 185 -3.61 -6.58 -9.66
C GLY A 185 -4.98 -6.03 -9.28
N ASP A 186 -5.08 -4.82 -8.74
CA ASP A 186 -6.34 -4.23 -8.30
C ASP A 186 -7.17 -3.70 -9.47
N ARG A 187 -8.12 -4.49 -9.90
CA ARG A 187 -9.03 -4.16 -11.00
C ARG A 187 -10.38 -3.62 -10.53
N ASN A 188 -10.48 -3.16 -9.29
CA ASN A 188 -11.71 -2.57 -8.76
C ASN A 188 -12.22 -1.45 -9.69
N PRO A 189 -13.49 -1.52 -10.17
CA PRO A 189 -14.04 -0.53 -11.08
C PRO A 189 -14.14 0.88 -10.48
N LEU A 190 -14.05 1.02 -9.15
CA LEU A 190 -14.01 2.32 -8.46
C LEU A 190 -12.90 3.26 -9.00
N HIS A 191 -11.84 2.69 -9.55
CA HIS A 191 -10.66 3.41 -10.03
C HIS A 191 -10.72 3.77 -11.53
N ILE A 192 -11.77 3.34 -12.24
CA ILE A 192 -11.88 3.53 -13.68
C ILE A 192 -13.32 3.87 -14.17
N ASP A 193 -14.34 3.37 -13.50
CA ASP A 193 -15.74 3.54 -13.93
C ASP A 193 -16.38 4.74 -13.20
N PRO A 194 -16.76 5.81 -13.94
CA PRO A 194 -17.41 6.99 -13.34
C PRO A 194 -18.74 6.69 -12.66
N ALA A 195 -19.50 5.69 -13.15
CA ALA A 195 -20.78 5.33 -12.55
C ALA A 195 -20.58 4.66 -11.19
N VAL A 196 -19.59 3.76 -11.10
CA VAL A 196 -19.21 3.11 -9.83
C VAL A 196 -18.66 4.12 -8.84
N ALA A 197 -17.79 5.03 -9.29
CA ALA A 197 -17.24 6.09 -8.42
C ALA A 197 -18.37 6.96 -7.84
N LYS A 198 -19.33 7.36 -8.65
CA LYS A 198 -20.50 8.15 -8.23
C LYS A 198 -21.36 7.39 -7.22
N MET A 199 -21.61 6.10 -7.43
CA MET A 199 -22.36 5.26 -6.47
C MET A 199 -21.62 5.14 -5.12
N ALA A 200 -20.27 5.15 -5.15
CA ALA A 200 -19.44 5.14 -3.95
C ALA A 200 -19.31 6.52 -3.27
N GLY A 201 -19.96 7.57 -3.81
CA GLY A 201 -19.94 8.93 -3.26
C GLY A 201 -18.78 9.80 -3.70
N PHE A 202 -18.04 9.41 -4.75
CA PHE A 202 -16.94 10.20 -5.30
C PHE A 202 -17.38 10.93 -6.59
N PRO A 203 -16.88 12.16 -6.85
CA PRO A 203 -17.25 12.92 -8.04
C PRO A 203 -16.70 12.32 -9.35
N ARG A 204 -15.64 11.51 -9.27
CA ARG A 204 -14.96 10.82 -10.36
C ARG A 204 -14.14 9.64 -9.83
N PRO A 205 -13.64 8.74 -10.68
CA PRO A 205 -12.75 7.66 -10.27
C PRO A 205 -11.58 8.16 -9.44
N ILE A 206 -11.26 7.44 -8.36
CA ILE A 206 -10.16 7.76 -7.45
C ILE A 206 -8.90 6.96 -7.82
N LEU A 207 -7.73 7.49 -7.48
CA LEU A 207 -6.48 6.74 -7.55
C LEU A 207 -6.47 5.64 -6.49
N HIS A 208 -5.88 4.49 -6.79
CA HIS A 208 -5.68 3.41 -5.81
C HIS A 208 -4.89 3.91 -4.59
N GLY A 209 -5.34 3.54 -3.41
CA GLY A 209 -4.60 3.83 -2.17
C GLY A 209 -3.17 3.29 -2.25
N MET A 210 -3.01 2.05 -2.72
CA MET A 210 -1.70 1.41 -2.87
C MET A 210 -0.82 2.08 -3.95
N CYS A 211 -1.38 2.77 -4.94
CA CYS A 211 -0.61 3.62 -5.85
C CYS A 211 -0.05 4.84 -5.09
N THR A 212 -0.88 5.51 -4.29
CA THR A 212 -0.44 6.63 -3.45
C THR A 212 0.64 6.19 -2.45
N TYR A 213 0.50 4.99 -1.87
CA TYR A 213 1.52 4.37 -1.03
C TYR A 213 2.84 4.15 -1.81
N GLY A 214 2.77 3.66 -3.05
CA GLY A 214 3.92 3.50 -3.93
C GLY A 214 4.61 4.83 -4.27
N LEU A 215 3.84 5.91 -4.44
CA LEU A 215 4.37 7.26 -4.69
C LEU A 215 5.11 7.81 -3.46
N THR A 216 4.65 7.52 -2.23
CA THR A 216 5.41 7.90 -1.03
C THR A 216 6.72 7.12 -0.90
N CYS A 217 6.74 5.84 -1.29
CA CYS A 217 7.97 5.05 -1.37
C CYS A 217 8.93 5.64 -2.42
N ARG A 218 8.42 6.03 -3.61
CA ARG A 218 9.23 6.70 -4.63
C ARG A 218 9.86 7.98 -4.10
N ALA A 219 9.13 8.82 -3.33
CA ALA A 219 9.66 10.01 -2.72
C ALA A 219 10.86 9.70 -1.80
N VAL A 220 10.76 8.67 -0.95
CA VAL A 220 11.88 8.24 -0.08
C VAL A 220 13.02 7.64 -0.89
N LEU A 221 12.70 6.84 -1.91
CA LEU A 221 13.68 6.18 -2.78
C LEU A 221 14.59 7.19 -3.47
N GLN A 222 14.01 8.27 -4.03
CA GLN A 222 14.77 9.31 -4.71
C GLN A 222 15.54 10.26 -3.78
N THR A 223 15.02 10.53 -2.56
CA THR A 223 15.60 11.55 -1.67
C THR A 223 16.65 10.99 -0.73
N TYR A 224 16.36 9.87 -0.07
CA TYR A 224 17.20 9.35 1.02
C TYR A 224 17.82 7.99 0.75
N ALA A 225 17.26 7.21 -0.19
CA ALA A 225 17.82 5.91 -0.54
C ALA A 225 18.79 5.97 -1.75
N GLY A 226 18.81 7.06 -2.54
CA GLY A 226 19.65 7.19 -3.73
C GLY A 226 19.31 6.12 -4.79
N TYR A 227 18.02 5.85 -4.98
CA TYR A 227 17.50 4.83 -5.89
C TYR A 227 18.01 3.40 -5.62
N ASP A 228 18.45 3.15 -4.37
CA ASP A 228 18.83 1.81 -3.90
C ASP A 228 17.68 1.18 -3.10
N ALA A 229 16.94 0.29 -3.75
CA ALA A 229 15.81 -0.44 -3.16
C ALA A 229 16.24 -1.37 -2.01
N ALA A 230 17.49 -1.84 -1.97
CA ALA A 230 18.01 -2.76 -0.94
C ALA A 230 18.12 -2.10 0.44
N LYS A 231 18.15 -0.77 0.49
CA LYS A 231 18.16 -0.02 1.76
C LYS A 231 16.84 -0.08 2.52
N PHE A 232 15.73 -0.41 1.87
CA PHE A 232 14.44 -0.48 2.55
C PHE A 232 14.37 -1.68 3.49
N LYS A 233 14.14 -1.41 4.79
CA LYS A 233 13.84 -2.43 5.82
C LYS A 233 12.35 -2.51 6.09
N SER A 234 11.66 -1.37 6.08
CA SER A 234 10.20 -1.32 6.12
C SER A 234 9.67 -0.04 5.49
N HIS A 235 8.42 -0.09 5.08
CA HIS A 235 7.65 1.08 4.64
C HIS A 235 6.22 0.92 5.13
N GLU A 236 5.69 1.92 5.85
CA GLU A 236 4.35 1.88 6.41
C GLU A 236 3.63 3.21 6.28
N ALA A 237 2.31 3.19 6.12
CA ALA A 237 1.49 4.39 6.01
C ALA A 237 0.03 4.11 6.34
N ARG A 238 -0.68 5.17 6.74
CA ARG A 238 -2.13 5.20 6.94
C ARG A 238 -2.80 6.03 5.86
N PHE A 239 -3.85 5.47 5.26
CA PHE A 239 -4.67 6.16 4.26
C PHE A 239 -5.68 7.07 4.96
N SER A 240 -5.86 8.31 4.48
CA SER A 240 -6.75 9.28 5.14
C SER A 240 -7.75 9.96 4.21
N SER A 241 -7.40 10.21 2.97
CA SER A 241 -8.30 10.82 1.98
C SER A 241 -7.99 10.33 0.57
N PRO A 242 -8.97 10.33 -0.34
CA PRO A 242 -8.75 9.90 -1.72
C PRO A 242 -7.86 10.89 -2.50
N VAL A 243 -7.10 10.35 -3.44
CA VAL A 243 -6.40 11.10 -4.49
C VAL A 243 -7.16 10.90 -5.80
N PHE A 244 -7.21 11.91 -6.63
CA PHE A 244 -7.77 11.81 -7.98
C PHE A 244 -6.64 11.81 -9.01
N PRO A 245 -6.68 10.93 -10.03
CA PRO A 245 -5.70 10.94 -11.11
C PRO A 245 -5.56 12.35 -11.73
N GLY A 246 -4.32 12.78 -11.97
CA GLY A 246 -3.96 14.12 -12.44
C GLY A 246 -3.66 15.12 -11.32
N GLU A 247 -3.83 14.76 -10.04
CA GLU A 247 -3.42 15.62 -8.92
C GLU A 247 -1.92 15.49 -8.64
N THR A 248 -1.33 16.57 -8.13
CA THR A 248 0.03 16.55 -7.59
C THR A 248 0.01 16.21 -6.12
N ILE A 249 0.73 15.15 -5.75
CA ILE A 249 0.93 14.72 -4.37
C ILE A 249 2.22 15.37 -3.86
N THR A 250 2.13 16.14 -2.77
CA THR A 250 3.30 16.62 -2.04
C THR A 250 3.59 15.66 -0.90
N VAL A 251 4.78 15.08 -0.89
CA VAL A 251 5.27 14.23 0.20
C VAL A 251 6.22 15.06 1.05
N ASP A 252 5.83 15.34 2.28
CA ASP A 252 6.66 15.98 3.30
C ASP A 252 7.44 14.89 4.05
N LEU A 253 8.75 15.09 4.23
CA LEU A 253 9.70 14.09 4.71
C LEU A 253 10.51 14.64 5.88
N TRP A 254 10.67 13.82 6.92
CA TRP A 254 11.51 14.07 8.11
C TRP A 254 12.49 12.93 8.26
N LYS A 255 13.78 13.23 8.32
CA LYS A 255 14.84 12.22 8.48
C LYS A 255 15.44 12.29 9.88
N ASP A 256 15.31 11.21 10.63
CA ASP A 256 15.91 11.01 11.94
C ASP A 256 16.63 9.65 11.95
N ASP A 257 17.95 9.66 11.92
CA ASP A 257 18.84 8.49 11.80
C ASP A 257 18.47 7.58 10.61
N ASP A 258 18.03 6.36 10.84
CA ASP A 258 17.60 5.39 9.83
C ASP A 258 16.09 5.49 9.50
N VAL A 259 15.36 6.34 10.21
CA VAL A 259 13.92 6.55 10.03
C VAL A 259 13.64 7.76 9.15
N VAL A 260 12.80 7.57 8.14
CA VAL A 260 12.18 8.65 7.37
C VAL A 260 10.69 8.64 7.67
N SER A 261 10.24 9.62 8.47
CA SER A 261 8.81 9.89 8.67
C SER A 261 8.25 10.66 7.49
N PHE A 262 6.99 10.44 7.14
CA PHE A 262 6.38 11.18 6.04
C PHE A 262 4.87 11.36 6.19
N GLU A 263 4.37 12.42 5.56
CA GLU A 263 2.96 12.63 5.24
C GLU A 263 2.82 13.00 3.76
N ALA A 264 1.66 12.72 3.17
CA ALA A 264 1.38 13.15 1.80
C ALA A 264 0.08 13.96 1.75
N ARG A 265 0.09 15.03 0.98
CA ARG A 265 -1.04 15.95 0.87
C ARG A 265 -1.27 16.43 -0.55
N ILE A 266 -2.51 16.84 -0.82
CA ILE A 266 -2.89 17.56 -2.04
C ILE A 266 -3.04 19.03 -1.70
N LYS A 267 -2.02 19.85 -2.02
CA LYS A 267 -2.01 21.29 -1.72
C LYS A 267 -3.23 22.00 -2.30
N ALA A 268 -3.60 21.67 -3.54
CA ALA A 268 -4.73 22.29 -4.23
C ALA A 268 -6.08 22.11 -3.53
N ARG A 269 -6.25 21.01 -2.74
CA ARG A 269 -7.47 20.72 -1.98
C ARG A 269 -7.31 20.98 -0.47
N GLY A 270 -6.11 21.25 0.01
CA GLY A 270 -5.82 21.41 1.45
C GLY A 270 -6.08 20.15 2.26
N VAL A 271 -5.88 18.95 1.69
CA VAL A 271 -6.16 17.67 2.35
C VAL A 271 -4.91 16.80 2.47
N THR A 272 -4.77 16.13 3.62
CA THR A 272 -3.77 15.07 3.81
C THR A 272 -4.34 13.74 3.33
N VAL A 273 -3.60 13.02 2.49
CA VAL A 273 -4.00 11.75 1.85
C VAL A 273 -3.30 10.54 2.47
N ILE A 274 -2.07 10.72 2.96
CA ILE A 274 -1.31 9.73 3.74
C ILE A 274 -0.86 10.38 5.04
N LYS A 275 -1.05 9.66 6.14
CA LYS A 275 -0.62 10.02 7.50
C LYS A 275 0.25 8.93 8.11
N ASN A 276 0.93 9.27 9.20
CA ASN A 276 1.66 8.33 10.03
C ASN A 276 2.68 7.50 9.24
N GLY A 277 3.20 8.07 8.14
CA GLY A 277 4.14 7.40 7.26
C GLY A 277 5.50 7.21 7.93
N LYS A 278 6.09 6.02 7.76
CA LYS A 278 7.43 5.68 8.25
C LYS A 278 8.13 4.74 7.29
N THR A 279 9.34 5.07 6.94
CA THR A 279 10.28 4.16 6.25
C THR A 279 11.48 3.96 7.15
N VAL A 280 11.92 2.72 7.31
CA VAL A 280 13.21 2.40 7.94
C VAL A 280 14.17 2.00 6.82
N LEU A 281 15.32 2.69 6.77
CA LEU A 281 16.42 2.45 5.84
C LEU A 281 17.60 1.78 6.58
N GLY A 282 18.44 0.99 5.88
CA GLY A 282 19.59 0.34 6.51
C GLY A 282 20.42 -0.50 5.54
#